data_7642fc121bc96cb0bc3bd6ae7d4b9dea
#
_entry.id   7642fc121bc96cb0bc3bd6ae7d4b9dea
#
_cell.length_a   1.000
_cell.length_b   1.000
_cell.length_c   1.000
_cell.angle_alpha   90.00
_cell.angle_beta   90.00
_cell.angle_gamma   90.00
#
_symmetry.space_group_name_H-M   'P 1'
#
loop_
_entity.id
_entity.type
_entity.pdbx_description
1 polymer ?
#
loop_
_entity_poly.entity_id
_entity_poly.type
_entity_poly.pdbx_seq_one_letter_code
_entity_poly.pdbx_strand_id
1 'polypeptide(L)'
;MHRSFLKFLPASLIVLAASASAQNPPANATSSLGVLSADPLLQTAEVMPLAEHSLLLDLARAGERLVAVGERGHVLMSSDGKSWAQSANVPVRSTLTAVSAVGADVWAVGHDGIILHSGNAGETWEIQRRDPRGAGTVAAGDEIRQGAPLLDVLFSDPKHGIAIGAYSLLLTTSDGGKTWSGSRMVMAAGAAAEKPQAPADDVADDAQAADETDSAVFSEEELEIAMEDDPHLNSIARTASGDYVIVGERGAFFRSSDQGQTWTGGQLPYDGSMFGVIGFEGQHVLAFGLRGHVFESRDLGASWDEVATGTELSLMGGAALDNGGAVIVGANGVLLKRASASEPLSASTFNEAGVIAGVLPATDNNDLLIVSENGIRRIQPK
;
A
#
# COMPACT_ATOMS: atom_id res chain seq x y z
N MET A 1 -41.09 36.74 -63.39
CA MET A 1 -41.68 38.04 -63.78
C MET A 1 -41.93 38.85 -62.53
N HIS A 2 -41.50 40.13 -62.62
CA HIS A 2 -41.68 41.29 -61.70
C HIS A 2 -40.93 41.17 -60.32
N ARG A 3 -39.80 41.82 -60.09
CA ARG A 3 -39.32 43.22 -60.11
C ARG A 3 -40.26 44.19 -59.37
N SER A 4 -39.80 44.78 -58.25
CA SER A 4 -39.61 46.22 -58.04
C SER A 4 -39.28 46.53 -56.60
N PHE A 5 -38.12 47.13 -56.34
CA PHE A 5 -37.71 48.51 -56.08
C PHE A 5 -38.14 49.04 -54.67
N LEU A 6 -37.18 49.14 -53.79
CA LEU A 6 -36.37 50.29 -53.33
C LEU A 6 -37.17 51.57 -52.98
N LYS A 7 -37.11 52.04 -51.76
CA LYS A 7 -36.97 53.44 -51.38
C LYS A 7 -36.26 53.66 -50.07
N PHE A 8 -35.12 54.30 -50.13
CA PHE A 8 -34.40 54.99 -49.08
C PHE A 8 -35.09 56.25 -48.63
N LEU A 9 -35.06 56.66 -47.36
CA LEU A 9 -34.93 58.05 -46.90
C LEU A 9 -34.43 58.07 -45.43
N PRO A 10 -33.71 59.12 -44.98
CA PRO A 10 -32.79 59.11 -43.90
C PRO A 10 -33.42 59.60 -42.58
N ALA A 11 -32.96 59.09 -41.49
CA ALA A 11 -33.37 59.54 -40.16
C ALA A 11 -32.21 60.30 -39.44
N SER A 12 -32.59 61.41 -38.94
CA SER A 12 -31.78 62.41 -38.25
C SER A 12 -31.20 61.92 -36.97
N LEU A 13 -29.92 62.28 -36.81
CA LEU A 13 -29.10 62.02 -35.58
C LEU A 13 -29.52 63.05 -34.51
N ILE A 14 -30.04 62.58 -33.38
CA ILE A 14 -30.15 63.39 -32.15
C ILE A 14 -29.13 62.85 -31.19
N VAL A 15 -28.09 63.66 -30.96
CA VAL A 15 -27.04 63.39 -29.89
C VAL A 15 -27.63 63.96 -28.62
N LEU A 16 -27.96 63.06 -27.69
CA LEU A 16 -28.13 63.40 -26.25
C LEU A 16 -26.85 63.01 -25.51
N ALA A 17 -26.12 64.04 -25.11
CA ALA A 17 -25.00 63.87 -24.17
C ALA A 17 -25.54 63.56 -22.78
N ALA A 18 -25.42 62.32 -22.36
CA ALA A 18 -25.59 61.90 -20.97
C ALA A 18 -24.23 61.88 -20.31
N SER A 19 -24.03 62.77 -19.35
CA SER A 19 -22.88 62.77 -18.44
C SER A 19 -22.94 61.55 -17.53
N ALA A 20 -22.17 60.54 -17.84
CA ALA A 20 -21.93 59.40 -16.97
C ALA A 20 -20.91 59.81 -15.89
N SER A 21 -21.37 60.00 -14.69
CA SER A 21 -20.52 60.02 -13.49
C SER A 21 -19.87 58.64 -13.34
N ALA A 22 -18.54 58.60 -13.42
CA ALA A 22 -17.76 57.43 -13.15
C ALA A 22 -17.95 57.05 -11.64
N GLN A 23 -18.78 56.05 -11.39
CA GLN A 23 -18.75 55.33 -10.10
C GLN A 23 -17.60 54.36 -10.18
N ASN A 24 -16.59 54.56 -9.29
CA ASN A 24 -15.57 53.59 -9.02
C ASN A 24 -16.24 52.26 -8.64
N PRO A 25 -15.84 51.10 -9.22
CA PRO A 25 -16.31 49.82 -8.76
C PRO A 25 -15.81 49.63 -7.32
N PRO A 26 -16.60 48.96 -6.45
CA PRO A 26 -16.14 48.68 -5.10
C PRO A 26 -14.88 47.83 -5.15
N ALA A 27 -13.80 48.37 -4.58
CA ALA A 27 -12.62 47.57 -4.26
C ALA A 27 -13.06 46.53 -3.24
N ASN A 28 -12.90 45.26 -3.58
CA ASN A 28 -12.96 44.02 -2.81
C ASN A 28 -13.94 43.00 -3.41
N ALA A 29 -13.61 42.53 -4.61
CA ALA A 29 -13.80 41.14 -4.95
C ALA A 29 -12.39 40.54 -5.11
N THR A 30 -11.68 40.39 -4.01
CA THR A 30 -10.66 39.36 -3.90
C THR A 30 -11.41 38.06 -4.07
N SER A 31 -11.43 37.54 -5.31
CA SER A 31 -11.60 36.11 -5.53
C SER A 31 -10.51 35.44 -4.69
N SER A 32 -10.89 34.93 -3.54
CA SER A 32 -10.11 33.92 -2.83
C SER A 32 -10.06 32.71 -3.77
N LEU A 33 -9.11 32.73 -4.70
CA LEU A 33 -8.51 31.48 -5.19
C LEU A 33 -8.00 30.86 -3.89
N GLY A 34 -8.76 29.90 -3.35
CA GLY A 34 -8.33 29.14 -2.20
C GLY A 34 -6.95 28.63 -2.55
N VAL A 35 -5.96 29.03 -1.77
CA VAL A 35 -4.63 28.46 -1.88
C VAL A 35 -4.82 26.98 -1.65
N LEU A 36 -4.78 26.18 -2.70
CA LEU A 36 -4.84 24.73 -2.59
C LEU A 36 -3.72 24.35 -1.63
N SER A 37 -4.07 23.66 -0.55
CA SER A 37 -3.09 23.17 0.40
C SER A 37 -2.04 22.35 -0.37
N ALA A 38 -0.76 22.57 -0.10
CA ALA A 38 0.31 21.75 -0.65
C ALA A 38 0.34 20.35 -0.03
N ASP A 39 -0.37 20.15 1.09
CA ASP A 39 -0.44 18.85 1.77
C ASP A 39 -1.36 17.88 1.00
N PRO A 40 -0.85 16.75 0.50
CA PRO A 40 -1.64 15.74 -0.20
C PRO A 40 -2.82 15.19 0.60
N LEU A 41 -2.73 15.20 1.94
CA LEU A 41 -3.82 14.78 2.85
C LEU A 41 -5.00 15.74 2.88
N LEU A 42 -4.85 16.96 2.36
CA LEU A 42 -5.89 17.99 2.32
C LEU A 42 -6.42 18.23 0.91
N GLN A 43 -5.98 17.42 -0.06
CA GLN A 43 -6.38 17.52 -1.46
C GLN A 43 -7.12 16.25 -1.87
N THR A 44 -8.23 16.41 -2.57
CA THR A 44 -8.89 15.30 -3.27
C THR A 44 -8.07 14.84 -4.46
N ALA A 45 -8.11 13.53 -4.75
CA ALA A 45 -7.55 13.00 -5.98
C ALA A 45 -8.20 13.65 -7.21
N GLU A 46 -7.39 13.96 -8.21
CA GLU A 46 -7.89 14.48 -9.48
C GLU A 46 -8.31 13.33 -10.39
N VAL A 47 -9.42 13.50 -11.09
CA VAL A 47 -9.82 12.56 -12.14
C VAL A 47 -8.95 12.82 -13.37
N MET A 48 -8.15 11.80 -13.74
CA MET A 48 -7.18 11.88 -14.82
C MET A 48 -7.61 11.01 -16.01
N PRO A 49 -7.54 11.51 -17.25
CA PRO A 49 -7.98 10.74 -18.43
C PRO A 49 -7.22 9.43 -18.66
N LEU A 50 -6.00 9.34 -18.14
CA LEU A 50 -5.11 8.19 -18.30
C LEU A 50 -4.79 7.48 -16.97
N ALA A 51 -5.67 7.60 -15.96
CA ALA A 51 -5.45 6.99 -14.65
C ALA A 51 -5.25 5.46 -14.73
N GLU A 52 -5.88 4.80 -15.71
CA GLU A 52 -5.70 3.34 -15.95
C GLU A 52 -4.29 2.96 -16.46
N HIS A 53 -3.51 3.95 -16.90
CA HIS A 53 -2.13 3.80 -17.38
C HIS A 53 -1.09 4.42 -16.44
N SER A 54 -1.49 4.91 -15.27
CA SER A 54 -0.57 5.42 -14.25
C SER A 54 -0.11 4.31 -13.31
N LEU A 55 0.85 4.64 -12.44
CA LEU A 55 1.35 3.68 -11.44
C LEU A 55 0.22 3.20 -10.53
N LEU A 56 -0.08 1.91 -10.62
CA LEU A 56 -0.97 1.20 -9.71
C LEU A 56 -0.18 0.17 -8.92
N LEU A 57 -0.50 0.05 -7.63
CA LEU A 57 0.29 -0.71 -6.67
C LEU A 57 -0.40 -1.98 -6.18
N ASP A 58 -1.73 -1.94 -6.02
CA ASP A 58 -2.47 -3.10 -5.52
C ASP A 58 -3.88 -3.16 -6.09
N LEU A 59 -4.52 -4.35 -6.02
CA LEU A 59 -5.88 -4.58 -6.47
C LEU A 59 -6.58 -5.66 -5.65
N ALA A 60 -7.88 -5.45 -5.42
CA ALA A 60 -8.73 -6.39 -4.68
C ALA A 60 -10.08 -6.62 -5.37
N ARG A 61 -10.75 -7.73 -4.97
CA ARG A 61 -12.12 -8.02 -5.38
C ARG A 61 -13.10 -7.60 -4.29
N ALA A 62 -13.93 -6.60 -4.59
CA ALA A 62 -14.93 -6.02 -3.71
C ALA A 62 -16.34 -6.46 -4.16
N GLY A 63 -16.80 -7.62 -3.67
CA GLY A 63 -18.03 -8.26 -4.17
C GLY A 63 -17.93 -8.58 -5.66
N GLU A 64 -18.83 -8.00 -6.45
CA GLU A 64 -18.85 -8.15 -7.92
C GLU A 64 -17.88 -7.22 -8.64
N ARG A 65 -17.19 -6.33 -7.93
CA ARG A 65 -16.28 -5.35 -8.51
C ARG A 65 -14.82 -5.66 -8.23
N LEU A 66 -13.99 -5.08 -9.05
CA LEU A 66 -12.54 -5.00 -8.87
C LEU A 66 -12.20 -3.55 -8.51
N VAL A 67 -11.31 -3.39 -7.56
CA VAL A 67 -10.79 -2.08 -7.12
C VAL A 67 -9.27 -2.14 -7.21
N ALA A 68 -8.65 -1.16 -7.87
CA ALA A 68 -7.20 -0.99 -7.94
C ALA A 68 -6.81 0.38 -7.40
N VAL A 69 -5.69 0.46 -6.69
CA VAL A 69 -5.20 1.68 -6.05
C VAL A 69 -3.77 1.98 -6.45
N GLY A 70 -3.36 3.25 -6.35
CA GLY A 70 -2.01 3.65 -6.72
C GLY A 70 -1.65 5.10 -6.40
N GLU A 71 -0.77 5.66 -7.23
CA GLU A 71 -0.27 7.02 -7.05
C GLU A 71 -1.38 8.07 -7.02
N ARG A 72 -1.09 9.22 -6.39
CA ARG A 72 -1.96 10.41 -6.37
C ARG A 72 -3.38 10.18 -5.88
N GLY A 73 -3.60 9.15 -5.05
CA GLY A 73 -4.93 8.76 -4.59
C GLY A 73 -5.80 8.15 -5.67
N HIS A 74 -5.21 7.65 -6.77
CA HIS A 74 -5.97 6.98 -7.81
C HIS A 74 -6.62 5.71 -7.26
N VAL A 75 -7.93 5.63 -7.47
CA VAL A 75 -8.74 4.43 -7.25
C VAL A 75 -9.50 4.14 -8.53
N LEU A 76 -9.28 2.97 -9.10
CA LEU A 76 -9.96 2.50 -10.30
C LEU A 76 -10.91 1.37 -9.96
N MET A 77 -12.06 1.34 -10.62
CA MET A 77 -13.09 0.31 -10.45
C MET A 77 -13.45 -0.34 -11.77
N SER A 78 -13.73 -1.64 -11.74
CA SER A 78 -14.22 -2.39 -12.89
C SER A 78 -15.20 -3.47 -12.46
N SER A 79 -16.19 -3.79 -13.29
CA SER A 79 -17.08 -4.94 -13.10
C SER A 79 -16.69 -6.13 -13.97
N ASP A 80 -15.85 -5.95 -14.97
CA ASP A 80 -15.51 -6.96 -15.98
C ASP A 80 -13.99 -7.21 -16.11
N GLY A 81 -13.17 -6.43 -15.39
CA GLY A 81 -11.71 -6.48 -15.48
C GLY A 81 -11.14 -6.05 -16.85
N LYS A 82 -11.95 -5.38 -17.68
CA LYS A 82 -11.57 -4.90 -19.02
C LYS A 82 -11.73 -3.41 -19.17
N SER A 83 -12.82 -2.87 -18.62
CA SER A 83 -13.16 -1.44 -18.66
C SER A 83 -13.02 -0.89 -17.25
N TRP A 84 -12.24 0.17 -17.09
CA TRP A 84 -11.94 0.77 -15.79
C TRP A 84 -12.44 2.20 -15.71
N ALA A 85 -12.98 2.58 -14.58
CA ALA A 85 -13.40 3.93 -14.26
C ALA A 85 -12.75 4.41 -12.97
N GLN A 86 -12.24 5.63 -12.96
CA GLN A 86 -11.68 6.24 -11.76
C GLN A 86 -12.79 6.71 -10.82
N SER A 87 -12.65 6.44 -9.52
CA SER A 87 -13.50 7.01 -8.47
C SER A 87 -13.31 8.53 -8.41
N ALA A 88 -14.41 9.29 -8.44
CA ALA A 88 -14.36 10.74 -8.61
C ALA A 88 -14.06 11.51 -7.31
N ASN A 89 -14.27 10.90 -6.14
CA ASN A 89 -14.27 11.60 -4.86
C ASN A 89 -13.41 10.92 -3.82
N VAL A 90 -12.17 10.57 -4.18
CA VAL A 90 -11.18 10.07 -3.21
C VAL A 90 -10.62 11.27 -2.44
N PRO A 91 -10.76 11.33 -1.10
CA PRO A 91 -10.53 12.55 -0.33
C PRO A 91 -9.05 12.88 -0.06
N VAL A 92 -8.10 12.20 -0.72
CA VAL A 92 -6.65 12.40 -0.56
C VAL A 92 -5.92 12.28 -1.89
N ARG A 93 -4.72 12.88 -1.97
CA ARG A 93 -3.75 12.70 -3.08
C ARG A 93 -2.52 11.88 -2.68
N SER A 94 -2.47 11.41 -1.45
CA SER A 94 -1.39 10.50 -1.03
C SER A 94 -1.42 9.22 -1.85
N THR A 95 -0.25 8.67 -2.14
CA THR A 95 -0.14 7.37 -2.80
C THR A 95 -0.76 6.30 -1.93
N LEU A 96 -1.68 5.52 -2.50
CA LEU A 96 -2.30 4.36 -1.88
C LEU A 96 -1.49 3.12 -2.25
N THR A 97 -0.99 2.42 -1.24
CA THR A 97 -0.03 1.31 -1.38
C THR A 97 -0.69 -0.05 -1.43
N ALA A 98 -1.80 -0.22 -0.70
CA ALA A 98 -2.51 -1.50 -0.63
C ALA A 98 -4.01 -1.32 -0.45
N VAL A 99 -4.77 -2.37 -0.81
CA VAL A 99 -6.23 -2.41 -0.73
C VAL A 99 -6.71 -3.78 -0.27
N SER A 100 -7.64 -3.80 0.71
CA SER A 100 -8.31 -4.99 1.21
C SER A 100 -9.81 -4.85 1.07
N ALA A 101 -10.52 -5.94 0.77
CA ALA A 101 -11.97 -5.90 0.60
C ALA A 101 -12.65 -7.11 1.26
N VAL A 102 -13.81 -6.86 1.89
CA VAL A 102 -14.72 -7.89 2.43
C VAL A 102 -16.13 -7.56 1.97
N GLY A 103 -16.63 -8.31 1.00
CA GLY A 103 -17.89 -7.95 0.34
C GLY A 103 -17.80 -6.62 -0.37
N ALA A 104 -18.65 -5.66 -0.01
CA ALA A 104 -18.64 -4.30 -0.56
C ALA A 104 -17.81 -3.31 0.28
N ASP A 105 -17.38 -3.70 1.47
CA ASP A 105 -16.48 -2.90 2.30
C ASP A 105 -15.05 -3.00 1.77
N VAL A 106 -14.41 -1.85 1.56
CA VAL A 106 -13.06 -1.74 1.01
C VAL A 106 -12.24 -0.77 1.85
N TRP A 107 -11.04 -1.18 2.21
CA TRP A 107 -10.07 -0.32 2.91
C TRP A 107 -8.85 -0.14 2.04
N ALA A 108 -8.36 1.09 1.93
CA ALA A 108 -7.12 1.41 1.24
C ALA A 108 -6.19 2.16 2.20
N VAL A 109 -4.92 1.80 2.19
CA VAL A 109 -3.89 2.41 3.02
C VAL A 109 -2.78 3.00 2.17
N GLY A 110 -1.96 3.87 2.75
CA GLY A 110 -0.88 4.44 1.97
C GLY A 110 0.08 5.35 2.74
N HIS A 111 0.76 6.17 1.97
CA HIS A 111 1.69 7.16 2.50
C HIS A 111 0.99 8.09 3.49
N ASP A 112 1.80 8.75 4.33
CA ASP A 112 1.31 9.66 5.37
C ASP A 112 0.41 8.99 6.42
N GLY A 113 0.48 7.66 6.55
CA GLY A 113 -0.31 6.90 7.52
C GLY A 113 -1.82 6.95 7.27
N ILE A 114 -2.23 7.21 6.02
CA ILE A 114 -3.65 7.34 5.65
C ILE A 114 -4.35 5.97 5.64
N ILE A 115 -5.58 5.93 6.12
CA ILE A 115 -6.52 4.82 5.92
C ILE A 115 -7.82 5.38 5.41
N LEU A 116 -8.29 4.87 4.28
CA LEU A 116 -9.57 5.18 3.66
C LEU A 116 -10.50 3.97 3.75
N HIS A 117 -11.80 4.24 3.82
CA HIS A 117 -12.86 3.22 3.76
C HIS A 117 -13.91 3.57 2.72
N SER A 118 -14.43 2.55 2.07
CA SER A 118 -15.59 2.61 1.18
C SER A 118 -16.56 1.48 1.56
N GLY A 119 -17.81 1.80 1.83
CA GLY A 119 -18.88 0.80 2.07
C GLY A 119 -19.65 0.40 0.81
N ASN A 120 -19.19 0.81 -0.39
CA ASN A 120 -19.91 0.62 -1.65
C ASN A 120 -18.99 0.21 -2.82
N ALA A 121 -18.05 -0.68 -2.52
CA ALA A 121 -17.11 -1.25 -3.49
C ALA A 121 -16.32 -0.18 -4.28
N GLY A 122 -15.82 0.84 -3.58
CA GLY A 122 -14.91 1.85 -4.12
C GLY A 122 -15.59 3.06 -4.76
N GLU A 123 -16.93 3.19 -4.76
CA GLU A 123 -17.61 4.34 -5.38
C GLU A 123 -17.36 5.65 -4.61
N THR A 124 -17.47 5.58 -3.27
CA THR A 124 -17.24 6.73 -2.39
C THR A 124 -16.33 6.35 -1.25
N TRP A 125 -15.53 7.30 -0.80
CA TRP A 125 -14.50 7.07 0.20
C TRP A 125 -14.58 8.07 1.34
N GLU A 126 -14.29 7.61 2.55
CA GLU A 126 -14.11 8.42 3.75
C GLU A 126 -12.73 8.17 4.37
N ILE A 127 -12.20 9.16 5.07
CA ILE A 127 -10.95 9.02 5.82
C ILE A 127 -11.26 8.44 7.18
N GLN A 128 -10.73 7.25 7.47
CA GLN A 128 -10.83 6.63 8.80
C GLN A 128 -9.64 6.97 9.71
N ARG A 129 -8.46 7.13 9.12
CA ARG A 129 -7.26 7.51 9.85
C ARG A 129 -6.44 8.50 9.05
N ARG A 130 -5.94 9.49 9.74
CA ARG A 130 -4.96 10.47 9.26
C ARG A 130 -4.00 10.74 10.38
N ASP A 131 -2.70 10.61 10.15
CA ASP A 131 -1.73 11.06 11.13
C ASP A 131 -1.69 12.58 11.16
N PRO A 132 -1.70 13.20 12.36
CA PRO A 132 -1.57 14.63 12.47
C PRO A 132 -0.19 15.07 11.98
N ARG A 133 -0.16 15.87 10.90
CA ARG A 133 1.03 16.66 10.55
C ARG A 133 0.95 17.98 11.31
N GLY A 134 1.78 18.17 12.29
CA GLY A 134 1.85 19.44 12.99
C GLY A 134 2.53 19.32 14.34
N ALA A 135 3.12 20.42 14.78
CA ALA A 135 3.84 20.59 16.04
C ALA A 135 2.97 20.29 17.25
N GLY A 136 2.60 19.04 17.43
CA GLY A 136 2.10 18.51 18.69
C GLY A 136 3.25 17.79 19.34
N THR A 137 3.59 18.16 20.55
CA THR A 137 4.47 17.39 21.40
C THR A 137 3.97 15.95 21.42
N VAL A 138 4.72 15.04 20.80
CA VAL A 138 4.56 13.60 20.98
C VAL A 138 4.70 13.39 22.48
N ALA A 139 3.66 12.88 23.14
CA ALA A 139 3.77 12.56 24.56
C ALA A 139 4.90 11.52 24.69
N ALA A 140 5.78 11.71 25.66
CA ALA A 140 6.83 10.74 25.96
C ALA A 140 6.17 9.38 26.21
N GLY A 141 6.39 8.41 25.29
CA GLY A 141 5.75 7.09 25.28
C GLY A 141 5.03 6.74 23.98
N ASP A 142 4.80 7.68 23.07
CA ASP A 142 4.33 7.35 21.71
C ASP A 142 5.50 6.86 20.85
N GLU A 143 5.75 5.57 20.92
CA GLU A 143 6.80 4.86 20.15
C GLU A 143 6.49 4.78 18.64
N ILE A 144 5.42 5.40 18.18
CA ILE A 144 4.98 5.35 16.77
C ILE A 144 5.38 6.63 16.06
N ARG A 145 6.19 6.48 15.00
CA ARG A 145 6.60 7.61 14.15
C ARG A 145 5.40 8.17 13.38
N GLN A 146 5.11 9.46 13.57
CA GLN A 146 4.01 10.15 12.87
C GLN A 146 4.26 10.19 11.36
N GLY A 147 3.19 9.96 10.59
CA GLY A 147 3.24 9.96 9.13
C GLY A 147 3.97 8.75 8.53
N ALA A 148 4.27 7.72 9.34
CA ALA A 148 4.87 6.49 8.84
C ALA A 148 3.98 5.88 7.73
N PRO A 149 4.54 5.57 6.54
CA PRO A 149 3.79 4.94 5.48
C PRO A 149 3.20 3.61 5.93
N LEU A 150 1.93 3.37 5.61
CA LEU A 150 1.34 2.05 5.66
C LEU A 150 1.64 1.35 4.34
N LEU A 151 2.02 0.08 4.39
CA LEU A 151 2.49 -0.67 3.23
C LEU A 151 1.52 -1.77 2.81
N ASP A 152 0.80 -2.38 3.79
CA ASP A 152 -0.21 -3.40 3.50
C ASP A 152 -1.36 -3.34 4.49
N VAL A 153 -2.53 -3.89 4.09
CA VAL A 153 -3.74 -3.94 4.91
C VAL A 153 -4.52 -5.22 4.62
N LEU A 154 -5.02 -5.86 5.68
CA LEU A 154 -5.82 -7.06 5.57
C LEU A 154 -7.00 -7.02 6.53
N PHE A 155 -8.21 -7.18 6.00
CA PHE A 155 -9.43 -7.39 6.78
C PHE A 155 -9.88 -8.84 6.69
N SER A 156 -10.08 -9.49 7.83
CA SER A 156 -10.58 -10.86 7.91
C SER A 156 -12.10 -10.95 7.83
N ASP A 157 -12.76 -9.89 8.25
CA ASP A 157 -14.21 -9.67 8.21
C ASP A 157 -14.50 -8.15 8.26
N PRO A 158 -15.74 -7.67 8.15
CA PRO A 158 -16.04 -6.23 8.12
C PRO A 158 -15.69 -5.45 9.38
N LYS A 159 -15.22 -6.11 10.46
CA LYS A 159 -14.87 -5.47 11.73
C LYS A 159 -13.39 -5.55 12.07
N HIS A 160 -12.76 -6.69 11.77
CA HIS A 160 -11.40 -6.97 12.20
C HIS A 160 -10.41 -6.78 11.06
N GLY A 161 -9.50 -5.82 11.24
CA GLY A 161 -8.48 -5.48 10.27
C GLY A 161 -7.12 -5.22 10.91
N ILE A 162 -6.09 -5.41 10.12
CA ILE A 162 -4.69 -5.16 10.46
C ILE A 162 -4.09 -4.34 9.31
N ALA A 163 -3.41 -3.25 9.64
CA ALA A 163 -2.58 -2.51 8.70
C ALA A 163 -1.15 -2.46 9.23
N ILE A 164 -0.19 -2.62 8.34
CA ILE A 164 1.24 -2.67 8.67
C ILE A 164 2.01 -1.65 7.84
N GLY A 165 3.20 -1.29 8.30
CA GLY A 165 3.95 -0.28 7.58
C GLY A 165 5.41 -0.12 8.02
N ALA A 166 5.94 1.05 7.70
CA ALA A 166 7.31 1.41 7.99
C ALA A 166 7.59 1.42 9.50
N TYR A 167 8.85 1.19 9.86
CA TYR A 167 9.33 1.24 11.25
C TYR A 167 8.59 0.27 12.18
N SER A 168 8.36 -0.95 11.71
CA SER A 168 7.65 -2.01 12.45
C SER A 168 6.24 -1.65 12.90
N LEU A 169 5.58 -0.67 12.25
CA LEU A 169 4.24 -0.22 12.60
C LEU A 169 3.20 -1.30 12.37
N LEU A 170 2.41 -1.60 13.40
CA LEU A 170 1.22 -2.45 13.37
C LEU A 170 0.02 -1.66 13.89
N LEU A 171 -1.03 -1.56 13.09
CA LEU A 171 -2.33 -1.01 13.48
C LEU A 171 -3.39 -2.11 13.45
N THR A 172 -4.24 -2.14 14.46
CA THR A 172 -5.36 -3.11 14.54
C THR A 172 -6.68 -2.39 14.78
N THR A 173 -7.75 -2.94 14.23
CA THR A 173 -9.13 -2.51 14.49
C THR A 173 -10.05 -3.69 14.76
N SER A 174 -11.07 -3.47 15.57
CA SER A 174 -12.16 -4.44 15.85
C SER A 174 -13.55 -3.86 15.61
N ASP A 175 -13.63 -2.66 15.03
CA ASP A 175 -14.88 -1.93 14.78
C ASP A 175 -15.03 -1.44 13.33
N GLY A 176 -14.29 -2.06 12.40
CA GLY A 176 -14.33 -1.75 10.97
C GLY A 176 -13.51 -0.50 10.60
N GLY A 177 -12.51 -0.17 11.42
CA GLY A 177 -11.62 0.96 11.19
C GLY A 177 -12.15 2.29 11.73
N LYS A 178 -13.24 2.29 12.52
CA LYS A 178 -13.69 3.51 13.23
C LYS A 178 -12.68 3.96 14.26
N THR A 179 -11.99 2.99 14.88
CA THR A 179 -10.85 3.22 15.76
C THR A 179 -9.70 2.29 15.39
N TRP A 180 -8.47 2.80 15.49
CA TRP A 180 -7.25 2.04 15.22
C TRP A 180 -6.33 2.14 16.43
N SER A 181 -5.87 0.99 16.92
CA SER A 181 -4.85 0.87 17.97
C SER A 181 -3.50 0.57 17.33
N GLY A 182 -2.49 1.38 17.67
CA GLY A 182 -1.14 1.21 17.13
C GLY A 182 -0.20 0.55 18.11
N SER A 183 0.71 -0.25 17.58
CA SER A 183 1.84 -0.83 18.31
C SER A 183 3.04 -0.97 17.38
N ARG A 184 4.20 -1.23 17.96
CA ARG A 184 5.44 -1.53 17.24
C ARG A 184 5.75 -3.01 17.41
N MET A 185 6.05 -3.68 16.30
CA MET A 185 6.48 -5.08 16.31
C MET A 185 7.95 -5.15 16.72
N VAL A 186 8.26 -5.97 17.71
CA VAL A 186 9.63 -6.13 18.22
C VAL A 186 10.11 -7.55 17.91
N MET A 187 11.28 -7.66 17.29
CA MET A 187 11.94 -8.96 17.10
C MET A 187 12.33 -9.52 18.46
N ALA A 188 12.06 -10.82 18.69
CA ALA A 188 12.48 -11.47 19.90
C ALA A 188 14.02 -11.40 20.03
N ALA A 189 14.51 -10.95 21.17
CA ALA A 189 15.94 -10.92 21.45
C ALA A 189 16.52 -12.36 21.34
N GLY A 190 17.40 -12.60 20.37
CA GLY A 190 17.97 -13.92 20.06
C GLY A 190 17.60 -14.50 18.69
N ALA A 191 16.72 -13.83 17.92
CA ALA A 191 16.39 -14.26 16.55
C ALA A 191 17.43 -13.82 15.49
N ALA A 192 18.42 -13.01 15.86
CA ALA A 192 19.51 -12.68 14.96
C ALA A 192 20.40 -13.92 14.78
N ALA A 193 20.52 -14.43 13.55
CA ALA A 193 21.51 -15.45 13.22
C ALA A 193 22.88 -14.98 13.69
N GLU A 194 23.61 -15.83 14.47
CA GLU A 194 24.99 -15.55 14.86
C GLU A 194 25.81 -15.23 13.61
N LYS A 195 26.25 -13.97 13.48
CA LYS A 195 27.24 -13.62 12.46
C LYS A 195 28.50 -14.46 12.73
N PRO A 196 29.14 -15.04 11.70
CA PRO A 196 30.44 -15.66 11.86
C PRO A 196 31.40 -14.63 12.46
N GLN A 197 31.82 -14.86 13.67
CA GLN A 197 32.76 -14.01 14.40
C GLN A 197 34.11 -14.08 13.70
N ALA A 198 34.58 -12.94 13.18
CA ALA A 198 35.96 -12.81 12.75
C ALA A 198 36.89 -13.02 13.96
N PRO A 199 38.06 -13.63 13.80
CA PRO A 199 38.96 -13.94 14.94
C PRO A 199 39.34 -12.64 15.66
N ALA A 200 39.12 -12.63 16.96
CA ALA A 200 39.47 -11.54 17.85
C ALA A 200 40.98 -11.42 17.94
N ASP A 201 41.54 -10.27 17.59
CA ASP A 201 42.87 -9.87 18.03
C ASP A 201 42.77 -9.43 19.50
N ASP A 202 43.54 -10.09 20.35
CA ASP A 202 43.71 -9.81 21.80
C ASP A 202 44.19 -8.37 22.02
N VAL A 203 43.35 -7.54 22.64
CA VAL A 203 43.80 -6.38 23.42
C VAL A 203 43.07 -6.40 24.76
N ALA A 204 43.80 -6.80 25.81
CA ALA A 204 43.38 -6.63 27.18
C ALA A 204 43.43 -5.15 27.54
N ASP A 205 42.37 -4.60 28.13
CA ASP A 205 42.53 -3.57 29.18
C ASP A 205 41.29 -3.47 30.10
N ASP A 206 41.62 -3.38 31.34
CA ASP A 206 40.99 -3.07 32.61
C ASP A 206 39.47 -2.77 32.70
N ALA A 207 38.79 -3.67 33.38
CA ALA A 207 37.46 -3.52 33.95
C ALA A 207 37.51 -2.64 35.23
N GLN A 208 36.81 -1.50 35.19
CA GLN A 208 36.32 -0.82 36.39
C GLN A 208 34.82 -0.99 36.51
N ALA A 209 34.39 -1.62 37.59
CA ALA A 209 32.99 -1.79 37.95
C ALA A 209 32.33 -0.42 38.21
N ALA A 210 31.27 -0.11 37.48
CA ALA A 210 30.36 0.99 37.78
C ALA A 210 28.99 0.44 38.19
N ASP A 211 28.50 1.05 39.24
CA ASP A 211 27.34 0.82 40.08
C ASP A 211 26.02 0.72 39.26
N GLU A 212 25.26 -0.36 39.52
CA GLU A 212 23.95 -0.61 38.94
C GLU A 212 22.88 0.21 39.68
N THR A 213 22.56 1.40 39.22
CA THR A 213 21.23 2.02 39.36
C THR A 213 21.13 3.23 38.45
N ASP A 214 20.93 2.99 37.16
CA ASP A 214 20.41 4.07 36.29
C ASP A 214 19.33 3.46 35.37
N SER A 215 18.11 3.90 35.58
CA SER A 215 17.03 3.63 34.65
C SER A 215 17.41 4.35 33.35
N ALA A 216 17.85 3.59 32.35
CA ALA A 216 18.29 4.10 31.08
C ALA A 216 17.16 4.89 30.41
N VAL A 217 17.18 6.19 30.62
CA VAL A 217 16.42 7.15 29.81
C VAL A 217 17.25 7.31 28.53
N PHE A 218 16.85 6.59 27.47
CA PHE A 218 17.44 6.79 26.15
C PHE A 218 17.23 8.24 25.72
N SER A 219 18.27 8.86 25.16
CA SER A 219 18.15 10.20 24.55
C SER A 219 17.21 10.15 23.35
N GLU A 220 16.58 11.29 22.98
CA GLU A 220 15.74 11.37 21.76
C GLU A 220 16.51 10.89 20.51
N GLU A 221 17.82 11.15 20.45
CA GLU A 221 18.71 10.76 19.36
C GLU A 221 18.96 9.24 19.34
N GLU A 222 19.10 8.58 20.50
CA GLU A 222 19.22 7.12 20.61
C GLU A 222 17.90 6.41 20.29
N LEU A 223 16.76 7.00 20.66
CA LEU A 223 15.43 6.52 20.28
C LEU A 223 15.19 6.66 18.77
N GLU A 224 15.62 7.78 18.17
CA GLU A 224 15.49 8.02 16.74
C GLU A 224 16.36 7.06 15.93
N ILE A 225 17.62 6.81 16.35
CA ILE A 225 18.50 5.79 15.76
C ILE A 225 17.94 4.39 15.92
N ALA A 226 17.40 4.04 17.08
CA ALA A 226 16.77 2.73 17.31
C ALA A 226 15.51 2.52 16.45
N MET A 227 14.74 3.58 16.20
CA MET A 227 13.55 3.52 15.32
C MET A 227 13.93 3.45 13.83
N GLU A 228 15.08 4.00 13.41
CA GLU A 228 15.59 3.82 12.04
C GLU A 228 16.08 2.40 11.77
N ASP A 229 16.43 1.66 12.82
CA ASP A 229 16.83 0.25 12.73
C ASP A 229 15.66 -0.74 12.63
N ASP A 230 14.42 -0.29 12.87
CA ASP A 230 13.26 -1.17 12.78
C ASP A 230 12.93 -1.54 11.33
N PRO A 231 12.72 -2.83 11.03
CA PRO A 231 12.39 -3.25 9.67
C PRO A 231 11.03 -2.70 9.22
N HIS A 232 10.94 -2.30 7.97
CA HIS A 232 9.64 -2.06 7.36
C HIS A 232 8.89 -3.40 7.22
N LEU A 233 7.60 -3.40 7.59
CA LEU A 233 6.71 -4.55 7.41
C LEU A 233 6.02 -4.40 6.06
N ASN A 234 6.38 -5.25 5.09
CA ASN A 234 6.03 -5.03 3.70
C ASN A 234 4.72 -5.71 3.29
N SER A 235 4.41 -6.89 3.82
CA SER A 235 3.21 -7.63 3.44
C SER A 235 2.68 -8.49 4.57
N ILE A 236 1.33 -8.61 4.62
CA ILE A 236 0.61 -9.47 5.55
C ILE A 236 -0.29 -10.44 4.78
N ALA A 237 -0.27 -11.72 5.18
CA ALA A 237 -1.19 -12.71 4.68
C ALA A 237 -1.92 -13.44 5.80
N ARG A 238 -3.10 -13.97 5.46
CA ARG A 238 -3.88 -14.86 6.30
C ARG A 238 -3.99 -16.21 5.64
N THR A 239 -3.73 -17.29 6.38
CA THR A 239 -4.00 -18.65 5.93
C THR A 239 -5.50 -18.96 5.97
N ALA A 240 -5.93 -19.98 5.27
CA ALA A 240 -7.32 -20.43 5.35
C ALA A 240 -7.73 -20.93 6.76
N SER A 241 -6.76 -21.34 7.59
CA SER A 241 -6.96 -21.69 9.00
C SER A 241 -7.17 -20.47 9.90
N GLY A 242 -6.89 -19.26 9.41
CA GLY A 242 -7.06 -18.02 10.15
C GLY A 242 -5.79 -17.49 10.81
N ASP A 243 -4.65 -18.15 10.60
CA ASP A 243 -3.36 -17.70 11.08
C ASP A 243 -2.82 -16.56 10.22
N TYR A 244 -2.01 -15.68 10.80
CA TYR A 244 -1.39 -14.56 10.09
C TYR A 244 0.11 -14.70 10.00
N VAL A 245 0.68 -14.23 8.89
CA VAL A 245 2.13 -14.03 8.72
C VAL A 245 2.38 -12.65 8.13
N ILE A 246 3.34 -11.93 8.70
CA ILE A 246 3.89 -10.67 8.20
C ILE A 246 5.32 -10.92 7.79
N VAL A 247 5.74 -10.34 6.66
CA VAL A 247 7.14 -10.33 6.21
C VAL A 247 7.61 -8.90 5.97
N GLY A 248 8.92 -8.69 6.08
CA GLY A 248 9.48 -7.36 5.96
C GLY A 248 10.94 -7.34 5.50
N GLU A 249 11.61 -6.25 5.82
CA GLU A 249 13.02 -6.04 5.53
C GLU A 249 13.92 -6.92 6.38
N ARG A 250 15.14 -7.12 5.91
CA ARG A 250 16.20 -7.88 6.63
C ARG A 250 15.76 -9.28 7.05
N GLY A 251 14.89 -9.93 6.27
CA GLY A 251 14.37 -11.26 6.55
C GLY A 251 13.43 -11.34 7.77
N ALA A 252 13.01 -10.19 8.30
CA ALA A 252 12.09 -10.17 9.44
C ALA A 252 10.74 -10.79 9.06
N PHE A 253 10.22 -11.65 9.92
CA PHE A 253 8.86 -12.13 9.83
C PHE A 253 8.20 -12.21 11.22
N PHE A 254 6.87 -12.14 11.23
CA PHE A 254 6.07 -12.32 12.43
C PHE A 254 4.90 -13.23 12.10
N ARG A 255 4.51 -14.06 13.07
CA ARG A 255 3.38 -14.98 12.94
C ARG A 255 2.43 -14.88 14.13
N SER A 256 1.16 -15.11 13.88
CA SER A 256 0.10 -15.18 14.89
C SER A 256 -0.84 -16.33 14.57
N SER A 257 -1.15 -17.16 15.58
CA SER A 257 -2.14 -18.25 15.49
C SER A 257 -3.40 -18.00 16.34
N ASP A 258 -3.57 -16.76 16.82
CA ASP A 258 -4.68 -16.32 17.67
C ASP A 258 -5.41 -15.09 17.10
N GLN A 259 -5.48 -15.00 15.78
CA GLN A 259 -6.14 -13.92 15.04
C GLN A 259 -5.50 -12.53 15.26
N GLY A 260 -4.19 -12.48 15.42
CA GLY A 260 -3.43 -11.24 15.56
C GLY A 260 -3.41 -10.66 16.97
N GLN A 261 -3.85 -11.43 17.99
CA GLN A 261 -3.81 -10.96 19.38
C GLN A 261 -2.39 -11.01 19.93
N THR A 262 -1.64 -12.06 19.61
CA THR A 262 -0.22 -12.17 19.96
C THR A 262 0.63 -12.52 18.74
N TRP A 263 1.88 -12.07 18.76
CA TRP A 263 2.80 -12.24 17.65
C TRP A 263 4.13 -12.83 18.14
N THR A 264 4.69 -13.73 17.32
CA THR A 264 6.03 -14.26 17.51
C THR A 264 6.89 -13.83 16.33
N GLY A 265 7.95 -13.08 16.60
CA GLY A 265 8.94 -12.66 15.61
C GLY A 265 9.97 -13.74 15.33
N GLY A 266 10.52 -13.75 14.13
CA GLY A 266 11.57 -14.63 13.67
C GLY A 266 12.34 -14.03 12.50
N GLN A 267 13.38 -14.75 12.07
CA GLN A 267 14.23 -14.39 10.93
C GLN A 267 14.15 -15.49 9.88
N LEU A 268 13.93 -15.13 8.62
CA LEU A 268 14.12 -16.05 7.50
C LEU A 268 15.61 -16.38 7.32
N PRO A 269 15.96 -17.50 6.68
CA PRO A 269 17.36 -17.82 6.36
C PRO A 269 17.92 -16.94 5.22
N TYR A 270 17.59 -15.65 5.21
CA TYR A 270 17.95 -14.64 4.23
C TYR A 270 17.84 -13.23 4.83
N ASP A 271 18.89 -12.43 4.67
CA ASP A 271 18.96 -11.07 5.24
C ASP A 271 18.35 -9.99 4.34
N GLY A 272 17.81 -10.37 3.18
CA GLY A 272 17.20 -9.42 2.25
C GLY A 272 15.73 -9.14 2.55
N SER A 273 15.16 -8.15 1.86
CA SER A 273 13.77 -7.76 2.01
C SER A 273 12.84 -8.76 1.33
N MET A 274 11.81 -9.19 2.05
CA MET A 274 10.66 -9.90 1.49
C MET A 274 9.56 -8.89 1.22
N PHE A 275 9.06 -8.84 -0.01
CA PHE A 275 8.06 -7.85 -0.45
C PHE A 275 6.63 -8.38 -0.44
N GLY A 276 6.47 -9.70 -0.41
CA GLY A 276 5.14 -10.30 -0.36
C GLY A 276 5.11 -11.65 0.34
N VAL A 277 3.92 -12.00 0.82
CA VAL A 277 3.64 -13.31 1.41
C VAL A 277 2.25 -13.79 0.97
N ILE A 278 2.12 -15.08 0.67
CA ILE A 278 0.87 -15.73 0.31
C ILE A 278 0.54 -16.77 1.37
N GLY A 279 -0.69 -16.74 1.91
CA GLY A 279 -1.23 -17.77 2.78
C GLY A 279 -2.08 -18.78 2.01
N PHE A 280 -1.93 -20.07 2.34
CA PHE A 280 -2.68 -21.18 1.76
C PHE A 280 -3.50 -21.89 2.83
N GLU A 281 -3.92 -23.13 2.54
CA GLU A 281 -4.60 -23.98 3.53
C GLU A 281 -3.63 -24.43 4.65
N GLY A 282 -4.18 -24.66 5.84
CA GLY A 282 -3.41 -25.04 7.02
C GLY A 282 -2.42 -23.92 7.43
N GLN A 283 -1.20 -24.31 7.74
CA GLN A 283 -0.11 -23.42 8.12
C GLN A 283 0.89 -23.16 6.99
N HIS A 284 0.46 -23.35 5.77
CA HIS A 284 1.29 -23.22 4.59
C HIS A 284 1.35 -21.76 4.12
N VAL A 285 2.56 -21.23 3.95
CA VAL A 285 2.83 -19.86 3.48
C VAL A 285 4.01 -19.84 2.51
N LEU A 286 4.02 -18.87 1.61
CA LEU A 286 5.07 -18.63 0.64
C LEU A 286 5.49 -17.16 0.70
N ALA A 287 6.71 -16.86 1.11
CA ALA A 287 7.28 -15.53 1.17
C ALA A 287 8.20 -15.31 -0.04
N PHE A 288 8.19 -14.11 -0.62
CA PHE A 288 9.00 -13.79 -1.80
C PHE A 288 9.47 -12.33 -1.76
N GLY A 289 10.58 -12.02 -2.46
CA GLY A 289 11.12 -10.67 -2.40
C GLY A 289 12.34 -10.40 -3.28
N LEU A 290 13.30 -9.75 -2.67
CA LEU A 290 14.49 -9.22 -3.33
C LEU A 290 15.30 -10.33 -4.03
N ARG A 291 15.81 -10.01 -5.22
CA ARG A 291 16.67 -10.90 -6.04
C ARG A 291 16.07 -12.26 -6.38
N GLY A 292 14.72 -12.35 -6.45
CA GLY A 292 14.04 -13.58 -6.85
C GLY A 292 13.98 -14.66 -5.77
N HIS A 293 14.36 -14.37 -4.53
CA HIS A 293 14.25 -15.32 -3.44
C HIS A 293 12.79 -15.61 -3.11
N VAL A 294 12.48 -16.89 -2.95
CA VAL A 294 11.19 -17.43 -2.50
C VAL A 294 11.46 -18.47 -1.42
N PHE A 295 10.74 -18.34 -0.31
CA PHE A 295 10.79 -19.27 0.81
C PHE A 295 9.40 -19.84 1.08
N GLU A 296 9.32 -21.15 1.27
CA GLU A 296 8.10 -21.87 1.60
C GLU A 296 8.16 -22.42 3.01
N SER A 297 7.10 -22.24 3.78
CA SER A 297 6.91 -22.84 5.10
C SER A 297 5.58 -23.60 5.13
N ARG A 298 5.58 -24.77 5.79
CA ARG A 298 4.39 -25.59 6.01
C ARG A 298 3.99 -25.67 7.49
N ASP A 299 4.66 -24.90 8.32
CA ASP A 299 4.51 -24.85 9.78
C ASP A 299 4.43 -23.40 10.30
N LEU A 300 3.82 -22.53 9.51
CA LEU A 300 3.60 -21.10 9.80
C LEU A 300 4.93 -20.38 10.13
N GLY A 301 6.01 -20.68 9.41
CA GLY A 301 7.30 -20.02 9.57
C GLY A 301 8.15 -20.56 10.73
N ALA A 302 7.83 -21.74 11.29
CA ALA A 302 8.74 -22.39 12.24
C ALA A 302 9.98 -22.95 11.52
N SER A 303 9.82 -23.34 10.25
CA SER A 303 10.90 -23.68 9.33
C SER A 303 10.61 -23.12 7.94
N TRP A 304 11.68 -22.86 7.17
CA TRP A 304 11.62 -22.31 5.82
C TRP A 304 12.53 -23.07 4.89
N ASP A 305 12.00 -23.46 3.73
CA ASP A 305 12.74 -24.06 2.63
C ASP A 305 12.82 -23.07 1.46
N GLU A 306 14.00 -22.88 0.89
CA GLU A 306 14.17 -22.03 -0.30
C GLU A 306 13.64 -22.75 -1.54
N VAL A 307 12.83 -22.04 -2.34
CA VAL A 307 12.23 -22.54 -3.58
C VAL A 307 12.97 -21.96 -4.79
N ALA A 308 13.47 -22.82 -5.66
CA ALA A 308 14.14 -22.38 -6.89
C ALA A 308 13.17 -21.64 -7.82
N THR A 309 13.53 -20.45 -8.27
CA THR A 309 12.72 -19.59 -9.13
C THR A 309 13.24 -19.45 -10.56
N GLY A 310 14.54 -19.70 -10.76
CA GLY A 310 15.19 -19.51 -12.06
C GLY A 310 15.33 -18.04 -12.48
N THR A 311 15.17 -17.09 -11.56
CA THR A 311 15.32 -15.65 -11.79
C THR A 311 16.01 -14.97 -10.61
N GLU A 312 16.72 -13.86 -10.90
CA GLU A 312 17.27 -12.94 -9.89
C GLU A 312 16.49 -11.61 -9.84
N LEU A 313 15.36 -11.51 -10.56
CA LEU A 313 14.52 -10.32 -10.55
C LEU A 313 13.69 -10.25 -9.27
N SER A 314 13.61 -9.06 -8.69
CA SER A 314 12.82 -8.85 -7.47
C SER A 314 11.33 -9.11 -7.71
N LEU A 315 10.71 -9.78 -6.75
CA LEU A 315 9.32 -10.23 -6.77
C LEU A 315 8.50 -9.31 -5.85
N MET A 316 7.44 -8.69 -6.37
CA MET A 316 6.73 -7.62 -5.69
C MET A 316 5.36 -8.01 -5.17
N GLY A 317 4.59 -8.78 -5.95
CA GLY A 317 3.23 -9.16 -5.62
C GLY A 317 2.94 -10.61 -5.95
N GLY A 318 1.88 -11.15 -5.36
CA GLY A 318 1.48 -12.52 -5.63
C GLY A 318 0.08 -12.86 -5.15
N ALA A 319 -0.47 -13.94 -5.70
CA ALA A 319 -1.76 -14.45 -5.32
C ALA A 319 -1.77 -15.98 -5.26
N ALA A 320 -2.56 -16.52 -4.34
CA ALA A 320 -2.87 -17.94 -4.31
C ALA A 320 -3.75 -18.32 -5.51
N LEU A 321 -3.49 -19.49 -6.06
CA LEU A 321 -4.36 -20.19 -7.01
C LEU A 321 -4.96 -21.40 -6.32
N ASP A 322 -5.93 -22.02 -6.98
CA ASP A 322 -6.52 -23.27 -6.50
C ASP A 322 -5.44 -24.36 -6.31
N ASN A 323 -5.75 -25.35 -5.47
CA ASN A 323 -4.88 -26.52 -5.20
C ASN A 323 -3.47 -26.18 -4.65
N GLY A 324 -3.33 -25.05 -3.94
CA GLY A 324 -2.03 -24.60 -3.44
C GLY A 324 -1.09 -24.08 -4.53
N GLY A 325 -1.63 -23.80 -5.71
CA GLY A 325 -0.91 -23.10 -6.76
C GLY A 325 -0.63 -21.64 -6.37
N ALA A 326 0.29 -21.00 -7.10
CA ALA A 326 0.65 -19.60 -6.87
C ALA A 326 1.01 -18.91 -8.17
N VAL A 327 0.75 -17.61 -8.20
CA VAL A 327 1.33 -16.68 -9.18
C VAL A 327 2.06 -15.58 -8.41
N ILE A 328 3.29 -15.26 -8.84
CA ILE A 328 4.12 -14.21 -8.26
C ILE A 328 4.62 -13.33 -9.40
N VAL A 329 4.63 -12.04 -9.20
CA VAL A 329 5.01 -11.05 -10.23
C VAL A 329 6.05 -10.07 -9.68
N GLY A 330 6.76 -9.36 -10.57
CA GLY A 330 7.76 -8.42 -10.10
C GLY A 330 8.44 -7.59 -11.19
N ALA A 331 9.71 -7.30 -10.96
CA ALA A 331 10.53 -6.44 -11.79
C ALA A 331 10.62 -6.93 -13.23
N ASN A 332 10.72 -5.99 -14.18
CA ASN A 332 10.86 -6.27 -15.61
C ASN A 332 9.80 -7.24 -16.17
N GLY A 333 8.60 -7.23 -15.58
CA GLY A 333 7.51 -8.07 -16.04
C GLY A 333 7.66 -9.56 -15.72
N VAL A 334 8.53 -9.94 -14.77
CA VAL A 334 8.67 -11.34 -14.35
C VAL A 334 7.36 -11.87 -13.80
N LEU A 335 7.02 -13.08 -14.19
CA LEU A 335 5.87 -13.83 -13.71
C LEU A 335 6.31 -15.26 -13.43
N LEU A 336 6.20 -15.67 -12.17
CA LEU A 336 6.38 -17.05 -11.73
C LEU A 336 5.01 -17.67 -11.51
N LYS A 337 4.84 -18.92 -11.92
CA LYS A 337 3.59 -19.65 -11.75
C LYS A 337 3.85 -21.12 -11.42
N ARG A 338 3.07 -21.65 -10.49
CA ARG A 338 2.88 -23.09 -10.29
C ARG A 338 1.39 -23.38 -10.20
N ALA A 339 0.92 -24.48 -10.78
CA ALA A 339 -0.49 -24.83 -10.78
C ALA A 339 -0.92 -25.54 -9.50
N SER A 340 0.00 -26.13 -8.74
CA SER A 340 -0.25 -26.78 -7.46
C SER A 340 0.95 -26.67 -6.51
N ALA A 341 0.74 -26.98 -5.23
CA ALA A 341 1.81 -26.97 -4.21
C ALA A 341 2.96 -27.97 -4.50
N SER A 342 2.73 -28.99 -5.30
CA SER A 342 3.71 -30.03 -5.65
C SER A 342 4.50 -29.74 -6.93
N GLU A 343 4.12 -28.71 -7.69
CA GLU A 343 4.79 -28.34 -8.91
C GLU A 343 5.86 -27.27 -8.68
N PRO A 344 6.94 -27.25 -9.46
CA PRO A 344 7.95 -26.21 -9.39
C PRO A 344 7.37 -24.87 -9.91
N LEU A 345 7.94 -23.76 -9.45
CA LEU A 345 7.71 -22.46 -10.04
C LEU A 345 8.32 -22.41 -11.46
N SER A 346 7.55 -21.98 -12.43
CA SER A 346 8.00 -21.73 -13.80
C SER A 346 8.04 -20.24 -14.08
N ALA A 347 9.15 -19.74 -14.64
CA ALA A 347 9.34 -18.32 -14.93
C ALA A 347 8.93 -18.02 -16.38
N SER A 348 8.22 -16.89 -16.53
CA SER A 348 7.93 -16.26 -17.83
C SER A 348 8.05 -14.74 -17.67
N THR A 349 7.99 -13.99 -18.79
CA THR A 349 8.12 -12.54 -18.75
C THR A 349 7.04 -11.89 -19.61
N PHE A 350 6.42 -10.85 -19.05
CA PHE A 350 5.50 -9.96 -19.75
C PHE A 350 6.16 -8.58 -19.92
N ASN A 351 6.90 -8.40 -21.03
CA ASN A 351 7.80 -7.26 -21.25
C ASN A 351 7.13 -5.89 -21.30
N GLU A 352 5.81 -5.81 -21.50
CA GLU A 352 5.10 -4.54 -21.67
C GLU A 352 4.65 -3.89 -20.34
N ALA A 353 4.80 -4.60 -19.22
CA ALA A 353 4.29 -4.12 -17.94
C ALA A 353 5.33 -3.32 -17.13
N GLY A 354 6.63 -3.49 -17.41
CA GLY A 354 7.68 -2.94 -16.54
C GLY A 354 7.69 -3.64 -15.17
N VAL A 355 7.65 -2.90 -14.08
CA VAL A 355 7.50 -3.48 -12.75
C VAL A 355 6.02 -3.79 -12.47
N ILE A 356 5.71 -5.06 -12.27
CA ILE A 356 4.36 -5.50 -11.87
C ILE A 356 4.32 -5.55 -10.34
N ALA A 357 3.45 -4.72 -9.75
CA ALA A 357 3.33 -4.57 -8.30
C ALA A 357 2.34 -5.55 -7.67
N GLY A 358 1.23 -5.85 -8.37
CA GLY A 358 0.18 -6.74 -7.87
C GLY A 358 -0.45 -7.60 -8.96
N VAL A 359 -1.03 -8.73 -8.55
CA VAL A 359 -1.71 -9.68 -9.43
C VAL A 359 -2.93 -10.28 -8.76
N LEU A 360 -4.00 -10.46 -9.53
CA LEU A 360 -5.23 -11.13 -9.09
C LEU A 360 -5.72 -12.09 -10.19
N PRO A 361 -6.05 -13.34 -9.86
CA PRO A 361 -6.69 -14.24 -10.82
C PRO A 361 -8.04 -13.69 -11.29
N ALA A 362 -8.27 -13.68 -12.60
CA ALA A 362 -9.57 -13.37 -13.15
C ALA A 362 -10.54 -14.55 -12.92
N THR A 363 -11.84 -14.26 -12.85
CA THR A 363 -12.85 -15.30 -12.62
C THR A 363 -13.14 -16.18 -13.83
N ASP A 364 -12.65 -15.78 -14.99
CA ASP A 364 -12.86 -16.44 -16.27
C ASP A 364 -11.54 -16.71 -17.00
N ASN A 365 -11.50 -17.79 -17.77
CA ASN A 365 -10.44 -18.13 -18.74
C ASN A 365 -9.01 -18.27 -18.22
N ASN A 366 -8.78 -18.46 -16.91
CA ASN A 366 -7.43 -18.57 -16.34
C ASN A 366 -6.53 -17.31 -16.62
N ASP A 367 -7.16 -16.17 -16.93
CA ASP A 367 -6.46 -14.90 -17.12
C ASP A 367 -6.00 -14.32 -15.79
N LEU A 368 -5.04 -13.42 -15.83
CA LEU A 368 -4.58 -12.64 -14.70
C LEU A 368 -4.85 -11.16 -14.92
N LEU A 369 -5.25 -10.46 -13.87
CA LEU A 369 -5.25 -9.02 -13.78
C LEU A 369 -3.97 -8.60 -13.09
N ILE A 370 -3.21 -7.71 -13.70
CA ILE A 370 -1.96 -7.17 -13.15
C ILE A 370 -2.05 -5.67 -13.02
N VAL A 371 -1.47 -5.14 -11.95
CA VAL A 371 -1.21 -3.70 -11.77
C VAL A 371 0.28 -3.45 -11.79
N SER A 372 0.70 -2.35 -12.41
CA SER A 372 2.09 -2.09 -12.71
C SER A 372 2.41 -0.59 -12.80
N GLU A 373 3.66 -0.23 -13.03
CA GLU A 373 4.07 1.14 -13.36
C GLU A 373 3.44 1.67 -14.65
N ASN A 374 2.95 0.79 -15.52
CA ASN A 374 2.28 1.11 -16.78
C ASN A 374 0.75 0.90 -16.72
N GLY A 375 0.19 0.88 -15.50
CA GLY A 375 -1.23 0.76 -15.24
C GLY A 375 -1.72 -0.67 -15.07
N ILE A 376 -3.04 -0.83 -15.29
CA ILE A 376 -3.73 -2.12 -15.14
C ILE A 376 -3.89 -2.83 -16.48
N ARG A 377 -3.68 -4.15 -16.47
CA ARG A 377 -3.83 -5.00 -17.66
C ARG A 377 -4.41 -6.36 -17.31
N ARG A 378 -5.11 -6.94 -18.27
CA ARG A 378 -5.51 -8.34 -18.26
C ARG A 378 -4.62 -9.13 -19.19
N ILE A 379 -4.00 -10.17 -18.70
CA ILE A 379 -3.04 -10.99 -19.43
C ILE A 379 -3.40 -12.47 -19.38
N GLN A 380 -2.98 -13.22 -20.41
CA GLN A 380 -3.02 -14.68 -20.41
C GLN A 380 -1.63 -15.21 -20.07
N PRO A 381 -1.45 -15.87 -18.92
CA PRO A 381 -0.17 -16.50 -18.61
C PRO A 381 0.08 -17.64 -19.59
N LYS A 382 1.27 -17.70 -20.15
CA LYS A 382 1.71 -18.79 -21.06
C LYS A 382 2.00 -20.05 -20.28
#